data_f9f76c8df6ec5baa5f0cdbe63e1a3651
#
_entry.id   f9f76c8df6ec5baa5f0cdbe63e1a3651
#
_cell.length_a   1.000
_cell.length_b   1.000
_cell.length_c   1.000
_cell.angle_alpha   90.00
_cell.angle_beta   90.00
_cell.angle_gamma   90.00
#
_symmetry.space_group_name_H-M   'P 1'
#
loop_
_entity.id
_entity.type
_entity.pdbx_description
1 polymer ?
#
loop_
_entity_poly.entity_id
_entity_poly.type
_entity_poly.pdbx_seq_one_letter_code
_entity_poly.pdbx_strand_id
1 'polypeptide(L)'
;APIVRELIQVHRLDLDPQDERLVDLSFWQQTLIGQRRALADLLRLQLYGVPWSATGIDQYIPERYEPPQRDLQADLSFQGLQPPALNPDDLSLDVLDAGIRMVLPARLLIVNEPVYLSDGENSDLRYNFFYPRWAYDDYREILANFCQERGVPGLDAWNVIPPVEFTNSAIHYNRDGARLLTLELLPVLQSLINR
;
A
#
# COMPACT_ATOMS: atom_id res chain seq x y z
N ALA A 1 -7.68 -13.47 -10.29
CA ALA A 1 -6.36 -13.48 -10.95
C ALA A 1 -5.74 -14.88 -10.85
N PRO A 2 -5.22 -15.48 -11.94
CA PRO A 2 -4.67 -16.85 -11.94
C PRO A 2 -3.57 -17.03 -10.89
N ILE A 3 -2.68 -16.05 -10.77
CA ILE A 3 -1.56 -16.06 -9.80
C ILE A 3 -2.08 -16.16 -8.35
N VAL A 4 -3.11 -15.42 -8.01
CA VAL A 4 -3.66 -15.44 -6.63
C VAL A 4 -4.29 -16.80 -6.34
N ARG A 5 -5.03 -17.39 -7.29
CA ARG A 5 -5.58 -18.74 -7.15
C ARG A 5 -4.48 -19.80 -7.02
N GLU A 6 -3.42 -19.67 -7.80
CA GLU A 6 -2.25 -20.54 -7.70
C GLU A 6 -1.60 -20.43 -6.31
N LEU A 7 -1.42 -19.19 -5.79
CA LEU A 7 -0.89 -18.97 -4.46
C LEU A 7 -1.80 -19.56 -3.37
N ILE A 8 -3.12 -19.41 -3.48
CA ILE A 8 -4.09 -20.03 -2.58
C ILE A 8 -3.89 -21.55 -2.53
N GLN A 9 -3.75 -22.21 -3.70
CA GLN A 9 -3.57 -23.65 -3.80
C GLN A 9 -2.19 -24.11 -3.29
N VAL A 10 -1.12 -23.46 -3.74
CA VAL A 10 0.27 -23.83 -3.40
C VAL A 10 0.52 -23.67 -1.91
N HIS A 11 0.07 -22.56 -1.33
CA HIS A 11 0.29 -22.23 0.08
C HIS A 11 -0.86 -22.68 0.99
N ARG A 12 -1.90 -23.31 0.43
CA ARG A 12 -3.09 -23.78 1.17
C ARG A 12 -3.70 -22.65 2.03
N LEU A 13 -3.80 -21.47 1.43
CA LEU A 13 -4.39 -20.31 2.11
C LEU A 13 -5.88 -20.59 2.36
N ASP A 14 -6.37 -20.22 3.55
CA ASP A 14 -7.79 -20.32 3.89
C ASP A 14 -8.56 -19.14 3.28
N LEU A 15 -8.63 -19.15 1.95
CA LEU A 15 -9.33 -18.17 1.11
C LEU A 15 -10.17 -18.91 0.08
N ASP A 16 -11.34 -18.38 -0.25
CA ASP A 16 -12.19 -18.96 -1.29
C ASP A 16 -11.55 -18.74 -2.67
N PRO A 17 -11.13 -19.80 -3.39
CA PRO A 17 -10.58 -19.66 -4.72
C PRO A 17 -11.63 -19.23 -5.78
N GLN A 18 -12.92 -19.25 -5.42
CA GLN A 18 -14.02 -18.79 -6.29
C GLN A 18 -14.50 -17.37 -5.97
N ASP A 19 -13.82 -16.67 -5.05
CA ASP A 19 -14.14 -15.29 -4.69
C ASP A 19 -14.25 -14.42 -5.94
N GLU A 20 -15.32 -13.63 -6.04
CA GLU A 20 -15.60 -12.75 -7.19
C GLU A 20 -14.52 -11.68 -7.42
N ARG A 21 -13.77 -11.33 -6.37
CA ARG A 21 -12.60 -10.43 -6.47
C ARG A 21 -11.44 -11.04 -7.27
N LEU A 22 -11.43 -12.38 -7.44
CA LEU A 22 -10.44 -13.13 -8.19
C LEU A 22 -10.88 -13.27 -9.66
N VAL A 23 -10.79 -12.16 -10.40
CA VAL A 23 -11.19 -12.13 -11.82
C VAL A 23 -10.28 -13.01 -12.68
N ASP A 24 -10.87 -13.97 -13.38
CA ASP A 24 -10.15 -14.77 -14.37
C ASP A 24 -9.94 -14.00 -15.66
N LEU A 25 -8.78 -14.23 -16.25
CA LEU A 25 -8.53 -13.77 -17.60
C LEU A 25 -9.45 -14.52 -18.58
N SER A 26 -10.14 -13.80 -19.44
CA SER A 26 -10.90 -14.39 -20.54
C SER A 26 -9.96 -15.17 -21.48
N PHE A 27 -10.52 -16.09 -22.29
CA PHE A 27 -9.73 -16.84 -23.28
C PHE A 27 -8.87 -15.90 -24.15
N TRP A 28 -9.43 -14.79 -24.62
CA TRP A 28 -8.69 -13.83 -25.43
C TRP A 28 -7.53 -13.17 -24.69
N GLN A 29 -7.73 -12.85 -23.41
CA GLN A 29 -6.68 -12.27 -22.56
C GLN A 29 -5.54 -13.26 -22.27
N GLN A 30 -5.78 -14.56 -22.39
CA GLN A 30 -4.76 -15.59 -22.23
C GLN A 30 -3.95 -15.85 -23.51
N THR A 31 -4.39 -15.35 -24.67
CA THR A 31 -3.66 -15.48 -25.93
C THR A 31 -2.51 -14.47 -26.02
N LEU A 32 -1.53 -14.75 -26.91
CA LEU A 32 -0.45 -13.81 -27.23
C LEU A 32 -0.98 -12.45 -27.69
N ILE A 33 -2.10 -12.44 -28.43
CA ILE A 33 -2.75 -11.20 -28.89
C ILE A 33 -3.34 -10.43 -27.71
N GLY A 34 -4.00 -11.09 -26.80
CA GLY A 34 -4.52 -10.48 -25.56
C GLY A 34 -3.41 -9.99 -24.64
N GLN A 35 -2.32 -10.74 -24.55
CA GLN A 35 -1.14 -10.43 -23.73
C GLN A 35 -0.13 -9.50 -24.43
N ARG A 36 -0.42 -9.00 -25.63
CA ARG A 36 0.52 -8.19 -26.43
C ARG A 36 1.11 -7.00 -25.69
N ARG A 37 0.34 -6.35 -24.81
CA ARG A 37 0.83 -5.23 -23.99
C ARG A 37 1.81 -5.72 -22.94
N ALA A 38 1.48 -6.75 -22.19
CA ALA A 38 2.37 -7.35 -21.21
C ALA A 38 3.67 -7.87 -21.85
N LEU A 39 3.57 -8.49 -23.03
CA LEU A 39 4.73 -8.92 -23.80
C LEU A 39 5.57 -7.72 -24.28
N ALA A 40 4.93 -6.67 -24.79
CA ALA A 40 5.63 -5.45 -25.21
C ALA A 40 6.30 -4.76 -24.01
N ASP A 41 5.66 -4.70 -22.87
CA ASP A 41 6.22 -4.13 -21.64
C ASP A 41 7.40 -4.97 -21.12
N LEU A 42 7.27 -6.31 -21.15
CA LEU A 42 8.38 -7.20 -20.82
C LEU A 42 9.60 -6.98 -21.74
N LEU A 43 9.38 -6.95 -23.06
CA LEU A 43 10.46 -6.70 -24.03
C LEU A 43 11.06 -5.31 -23.84
N ARG A 44 10.22 -4.30 -23.61
CA ARG A 44 10.67 -2.94 -23.33
C ARG A 44 11.53 -2.90 -22.07
N LEU A 45 11.10 -3.50 -20.97
CA LEU A 45 11.87 -3.57 -19.72
C LEU A 45 13.22 -4.26 -19.93
N GLN A 46 13.27 -5.35 -20.69
CA GLN A 46 14.54 -6.02 -21.01
C GLN A 46 15.46 -5.12 -21.87
N LEU A 47 14.89 -4.44 -22.88
CA LEU A 47 15.66 -3.51 -23.73
C LEU A 47 16.12 -2.28 -22.96
N TYR A 48 15.32 -1.76 -22.01
CA TYR A 48 15.73 -0.67 -21.13
C TYR A 48 16.75 -1.11 -20.09
N GLY A 49 16.63 -2.32 -19.59
CA GLY A 49 17.55 -2.86 -18.57
C GLY A 49 19.01 -2.83 -19.00
N VAL A 50 19.29 -3.07 -20.28
CA VAL A 50 20.66 -3.05 -20.82
C VAL A 50 21.26 -1.62 -20.81
N PRO A 51 20.66 -0.60 -21.45
CA PRO A 51 21.20 0.75 -21.40
C PRO A 51 21.11 1.36 -19.99
N TRP A 52 20.10 1.00 -19.21
CA TRP A 52 19.97 1.46 -17.83
C TRP A 52 21.13 0.99 -16.96
N SER A 53 21.45 -0.31 -16.99
CA SER A 53 22.57 -0.85 -16.24
C SER A 53 23.93 -0.32 -16.74
N ALA A 54 24.02 0.02 -18.03
CA ALA A 54 25.24 0.56 -18.64
C ALA A 54 25.44 2.06 -18.38
N THR A 55 24.37 2.83 -18.30
CA THR A 55 24.43 4.30 -18.23
C THR A 55 23.96 4.88 -16.90
N GLY A 56 23.19 4.13 -16.11
CA GLY A 56 22.57 4.64 -14.89
C GLY A 56 21.57 5.79 -15.13
N ILE A 57 21.00 5.89 -16.35
CA ILE A 57 20.25 7.06 -16.81
C ILE A 57 19.02 7.38 -15.94
N ASP A 58 18.43 6.34 -15.32
CA ASP A 58 17.27 6.50 -14.42
C ASP A 58 17.65 6.52 -12.95
N GLN A 59 18.95 6.53 -12.65
CA GLN A 59 19.44 6.63 -11.27
C GLN A 59 19.61 8.10 -10.82
N TYR A 60 19.17 9.04 -11.66
CA TYR A 60 19.15 10.43 -11.25
C TYR A 60 18.08 10.65 -10.20
N ILE A 61 18.54 10.88 -8.97
CA ILE A 61 17.69 11.31 -7.87
C ILE A 61 17.77 12.84 -7.85
N PRO A 62 16.67 13.56 -8.12
CA PRO A 62 16.71 15.02 -8.13
C PRO A 62 17.06 15.55 -6.73
N GLU A 63 17.87 16.60 -6.66
CA GLU A 63 18.20 17.26 -5.39
C GLU A 63 16.97 17.87 -4.71
N ARG A 64 15.99 18.24 -5.53
CA ARG A 64 14.70 18.77 -5.06
C ARG A 64 13.58 18.06 -5.79
N TYR A 65 12.63 17.56 -5.04
CA TYR A 65 11.37 17.03 -5.54
C TYR A 65 10.32 18.14 -5.58
N GLU A 66 9.42 18.09 -6.56
CA GLU A 66 8.20 18.88 -6.48
C GLU A 66 7.40 18.44 -5.27
N PRO A 67 6.94 19.37 -4.42
CA PRO A 67 6.15 19.01 -3.26
C PRO A 67 4.83 18.37 -3.70
N PRO A 68 4.23 17.50 -2.87
CA PRO A 68 2.91 16.97 -3.15
C PRO A 68 1.86 18.08 -3.25
N GLN A 69 0.79 17.78 -3.98
CA GLN A 69 -0.32 18.73 -4.15
C GLN A 69 -0.94 19.09 -2.78
N ARG A 70 -0.98 20.38 -2.47
CA ARG A 70 -1.53 20.90 -1.20
C ARG A 70 -3.03 21.18 -1.31
N ASP A 71 -3.46 21.81 -2.39
CA ASP A 71 -4.86 22.13 -2.61
C ASP A 71 -5.58 20.94 -3.20
N LEU A 72 -6.67 20.54 -2.56
CA LEU A 72 -7.36 19.28 -2.86
C LEU A 72 -8.76 19.58 -3.44
N GLN A 73 -9.28 18.64 -4.18
CA GLN A 73 -10.67 18.71 -4.64
C GLN A 73 -11.61 18.40 -3.46
N ALA A 74 -12.79 19.05 -3.43
CA ALA A 74 -13.82 18.80 -2.43
C ALA A 74 -14.59 17.48 -2.66
N ASP A 75 -13.95 16.48 -3.25
CA ASP A 75 -14.53 15.17 -3.48
C ASP A 75 -14.34 14.28 -2.25
N LEU A 76 -15.44 13.74 -1.73
CA LEU A 76 -15.45 12.84 -0.58
C LEU A 76 -15.49 11.37 -0.99
N SER A 77 -15.54 11.04 -2.27
CA SER A 77 -15.55 9.66 -2.73
C SER A 77 -14.20 8.97 -2.48
N PHE A 78 -14.26 7.69 -2.18
CA PHE A 78 -13.08 6.83 -2.05
C PHE A 78 -13.31 5.53 -2.83
N GLN A 79 -12.72 5.41 -4.01
CA GLN A 79 -12.82 4.22 -4.87
C GLN A 79 -14.27 3.75 -5.14
N GLY A 80 -15.18 4.71 -5.32
CA GLY A 80 -16.61 4.45 -5.53
C GLY A 80 -17.44 4.39 -4.25
N LEU A 81 -16.80 4.36 -3.09
CA LEU A 81 -17.45 4.44 -1.79
C LEU A 81 -17.78 5.89 -1.42
N GLN A 82 -18.76 6.07 -0.56
CA GLN A 82 -19.22 7.36 -0.07
C GLN A 82 -19.33 7.34 1.45
N PRO A 83 -19.18 8.51 2.13
CA PRO A 83 -19.40 8.59 3.56
C PRO A 83 -20.83 8.11 3.92
N PRO A 84 -21.16 7.78 5.18
CA PRO A 84 -20.39 8.21 6.36
C PRO A 84 -19.34 7.22 6.88
N ALA A 85 -19.34 5.97 6.44
CA ALA A 85 -18.49 4.96 7.05
C ALA A 85 -17.98 3.95 6.02
N LEU A 86 -16.77 3.44 6.27
CA LEU A 86 -16.17 2.34 5.55
C LEU A 86 -16.65 1.02 6.16
N ASN A 87 -17.10 0.09 5.32
CA ASN A 87 -17.43 -1.24 5.79
C ASN A 87 -16.14 -2.09 5.89
N PRO A 88 -15.88 -2.82 6.99
CA PRO A 88 -14.77 -3.76 7.06
C PRO A 88 -14.72 -4.76 5.90
N ASP A 89 -15.87 -5.15 5.34
CA ASP A 89 -15.95 -6.05 4.19
C ASP A 89 -15.46 -5.41 2.87
N ASP A 90 -15.32 -4.09 2.81
CA ASP A 90 -14.70 -3.38 1.68
C ASP A 90 -13.17 -3.52 1.69
N LEU A 91 -12.59 -3.98 2.81
CA LEU A 91 -11.16 -4.20 2.98
C LEU A 91 -10.83 -5.69 2.83
N SER A 92 -9.69 -5.98 2.22
CA SER A 92 -9.21 -7.36 2.05
C SER A 92 -8.53 -7.90 3.33
N LEU A 93 -9.21 -7.77 4.48
CA LEU A 93 -8.68 -8.23 5.78
C LEU A 93 -8.53 -9.74 5.86
N ASP A 94 -9.36 -10.49 5.15
CA ASP A 94 -9.26 -11.94 4.99
C ASP A 94 -7.94 -12.34 4.33
N VAL A 95 -7.46 -11.57 3.35
CA VAL A 95 -6.15 -11.78 2.72
C VAL A 95 -5.02 -11.50 3.71
N LEU A 96 -5.14 -10.42 4.48
CA LEU A 96 -4.18 -10.10 5.53
C LEU A 96 -4.14 -11.19 6.60
N ASP A 97 -5.30 -11.68 7.04
CA ASP A 97 -5.44 -12.77 8.01
C ASP A 97 -4.82 -14.08 7.49
N ALA A 98 -5.05 -14.42 6.22
CA ALA A 98 -4.40 -15.58 5.59
C ALA A 98 -2.88 -15.43 5.57
N GLY A 99 -2.37 -14.23 5.26
CA GLY A 99 -0.95 -13.90 5.32
C GLY A 99 -0.36 -14.07 6.73
N ILE A 100 -1.07 -13.60 7.75
CA ILE A 100 -0.67 -13.78 9.17
C ILE A 100 -0.53 -15.27 9.49
N ARG A 101 -1.54 -16.08 9.17
CA ARG A 101 -1.51 -17.52 9.42
C ARG A 101 -0.38 -18.24 8.69
N MET A 102 -0.05 -17.78 7.48
CA MET A 102 1.01 -18.40 6.68
C MET A 102 2.41 -18.17 7.28
N VAL A 103 2.65 -17.02 7.91
CA VAL A 103 3.99 -16.68 8.44
C VAL A 103 4.21 -17.15 9.87
N LEU A 104 3.17 -17.62 10.57
CA LEU A 104 3.33 -18.18 11.90
C LEU A 104 4.25 -19.43 11.88
N PRO A 105 5.13 -19.60 12.88
CA PRO A 105 5.25 -18.87 14.15
C PRO A 105 6.21 -17.66 14.08
N ALA A 106 6.52 -17.11 12.92
CA ALA A 106 7.37 -15.93 12.81
C ALA A 106 6.73 -14.74 13.55
N ARG A 107 7.58 -13.88 14.09
CA ARG A 107 7.13 -12.63 14.70
C ARG A 107 6.75 -11.63 13.61
N LEU A 108 5.58 -11.05 13.73
CA LEU A 108 5.00 -10.16 12.74
C LEU A 108 4.68 -8.81 13.38
N LEU A 109 4.92 -7.74 12.65
CA LEU A 109 4.46 -6.38 12.94
C LEU A 109 3.70 -5.87 11.74
N ILE A 110 2.49 -5.37 11.94
CA ILE A 110 1.74 -4.65 10.91
C ILE A 110 1.98 -3.16 11.11
N VAL A 111 2.37 -2.46 10.06
CA VAL A 111 2.64 -1.03 10.10
C VAL A 111 1.70 -0.33 9.11
N ASN A 112 0.91 0.63 9.63
CA ASN A 112 0.26 1.61 8.79
C ASN A 112 1.25 2.71 8.47
N GLU A 113 1.64 2.82 7.21
CA GLU A 113 2.69 3.71 6.75
C GLU A 113 2.32 5.19 6.87
N PRO A 114 3.32 6.09 7.00
CA PRO A 114 3.09 7.52 6.95
C PRO A 114 2.51 7.97 5.61
N VAL A 115 1.55 8.90 5.69
CA VAL A 115 0.97 9.53 4.51
C VAL A 115 1.15 11.04 4.58
N TYR A 116 1.25 11.67 3.42
CA TYR A 116 1.28 13.12 3.31
C TYR A 116 -0.03 13.73 3.83
N LEU A 117 0.10 14.71 4.71
CA LEU A 117 -1.04 15.46 5.26
C LEU A 117 -1.03 16.86 4.65
N SER A 118 -2.01 17.11 3.78
CA SER A 118 -2.18 18.43 3.18
C SER A 118 -2.63 19.45 4.22
N ASP A 119 -2.16 20.68 4.05
CA ASP A 119 -2.57 21.88 4.80
C ASP A 119 -3.19 22.94 3.88
N GLY A 120 -3.48 22.57 2.62
CA GLY A 120 -4.09 23.45 1.62
C GLY A 120 -5.61 23.45 1.64
N GLU A 121 -6.21 23.90 0.54
CA GLU A 121 -7.66 23.92 0.35
C GLU A 121 -8.25 22.52 0.50
N ASN A 122 -9.41 22.40 1.17
CA ASN A 122 -10.12 21.13 1.46
C ASN A 122 -9.32 20.11 2.29
N SER A 123 -8.28 20.54 3.00
CA SER A 123 -7.54 19.67 3.94
C SER A 123 -8.37 19.25 5.15
N ASP A 124 -9.49 19.91 5.43
CA ASP A 124 -10.50 19.52 6.39
C ASP A 124 -11.35 18.32 5.93
N LEU A 125 -11.45 18.11 4.62
CA LEU A 125 -12.20 17.01 4.00
C LEU A 125 -11.31 15.81 3.65
N ARG A 126 -10.07 16.07 3.30
CA ARG A 126 -9.12 15.04 2.82
C ARG A 126 -7.75 15.21 3.48
N TYR A 127 -7.07 14.10 3.71
CA TYR A 127 -5.66 14.12 4.11
C TYR A 127 -4.74 14.45 2.93
N ASN A 128 -5.05 13.91 1.77
CA ASN A 128 -4.32 14.12 0.53
C ASN A 128 -5.20 13.76 -0.68
N PHE A 129 -4.66 13.81 -1.88
CA PHE A 129 -5.41 13.52 -3.11
C PHE A 129 -5.89 12.07 -3.23
N PHE A 130 -5.38 11.12 -2.43
CA PHE A 130 -5.87 9.75 -2.37
C PHE A 130 -6.97 9.57 -1.33
N TYR A 131 -6.78 10.11 -0.12
CA TYR A 131 -7.53 9.70 1.05
C TYR A 131 -8.44 10.81 1.59
N PRO A 132 -9.77 10.68 1.46
CA PRO A 132 -10.71 11.48 2.27
C PRO A 132 -10.57 11.07 3.75
N ARG A 133 -10.75 12.03 4.66
CA ARG A 133 -10.54 11.82 6.09
C ARG A 133 -11.41 10.71 6.64
N TRP A 134 -12.72 10.73 6.31
CA TRP A 134 -13.66 9.73 6.81
C TRP A 134 -13.21 8.30 6.52
N ALA A 135 -12.82 8.01 5.27
CA ALA A 135 -12.42 6.66 4.88
C ALA A 135 -11.08 6.23 5.50
N TYR A 136 -10.15 7.17 5.60
CA TYR A 136 -8.83 6.85 6.17
C TYR A 136 -8.88 6.69 7.69
N ASP A 137 -9.69 7.49 8.38
CA ASP A 137 -9.87 7.36 9.83
C ASP A 137 -10.56 6.03 10.18
N ASP A 138 -11.64 5.68 9.45
CA ASP A 138 -12.30 4.38 9.59
C ASP A 138 -11.34 3.22 9.30
N TYR A 139 -10.56 3.32 8.21
CA TYR A 139 -9.55 2.30 7.89
C TYR A 139 -8.57 2.08 9.04
N ARG A 140 -8.08 3.14 9.66
CA ARG A 140 -7.14 3.06 10.79
C ARG A 140 -7.76 2.37 12.00
N GLU A 141 -9.00 2.72 12.31
CA GLU A 141 -9.75 2.08 13.40
C GLU A 141 -10.00 0.59 13.12
N ILE A 142 -10.46 0.26 11.91
CA ILE A 142 -10.69 -1.12 11.48
C ILE A 142 -9.38 -1.93 11.55
N LEU A 143 -8.28 -1.38 11.06
CA LEU A 143 -6.98 -2.06 11.09
C LEU A 143 -6.48 -2.27 12.53
N ALA A 144 -6.65 -1.27 13.41
CA ALA A 144 -6.26 -1.39 14.81
C ALA A 144 -7.05 -2.48 15.53
N ASN A 145 -8.37 -2.51 15.33
CA ASN A 145 -9.26 -3.56 15.87
C ASN A 145 -8.88 -4.94 15.35
N PHE A 146 -8.64 -5.06 14.05
CA PHE A 146 -8.19 -6.30 13.43
C PHE A 146 -6.87 -6.81 14.05
N CYS A 147 -5.88 -5.94 14.21
CA CYS A 147 -4.61 -6.31 14.85
C CYS A 147 -4.82 -6.78 16.29
N GLN A 148 -5.67 -6.11 17.05
CA GLN A 148 -6.00 -6.48 18.43
C GLN A 148 -6.69 -7.85 18.50
N GLU A 149 -7.69 -8.10 17.67
CA GLU A 149 -8.43 -9.37 17.60
C GLU A 149 -7.53 -10.56 17.23
N ARG A 150 -6.55 -10.34 16.37
CA ARG A 150 -5.58 -11.37 15.94
C ARG A 150 -4.39 -11.51 16.87
N GLY A 151 -4.26 -10.64 17.87
CA GLY A 151 -3.11 -10.63 18.78
C GLY A 151 -1.78 -10.30 18.07
N VAL A 152 -1.85 -9.58 16.96
CA VAL A 152 -0.70 -9.15 16.17
C VAL A 152 -0.38 -7.70 16.51
N PRO A 153 0.87 -7.38 16.86
CA PRO A 153 1.28 -5.99 17.06
C PRO A 153 1.03 -5.13 15.81
N GLY A 154 0.35 -4.00 16.01
CA GLY A 154 0.14 -2.96 15.01
C GLY A 154 0.86 -1.68 15.40
N LEU A 155 1.43 -0.99 14.43
CA LEU A 155 1.96 0.36 14.58
C LEU A 155 1.25 1.29 13.60
N ASP A 156 0.53 2.26 14.14
CA ASP A 156 -0.12 3.30 13.33
C ASP A 156 0.82 4.52 13.20
N ALA A 157 1.66 4.49 12.17
CA ALA A 157 2.68 5.51 11.92
C ALA A 157 2.23 6.60 10.93
N TRP A 158 0.94 6.71 10.66
CA TRP A 158 0.36 7.52 9.58
C TRP A 158 0.78 8.98 9.53
N ASN A 159 1.10 9.61 10.67
CA ASN A 159 1.41 11.05 10.81
C ASN A 159 2.79 11.32 11.39
N VAL A 160 3.67 10.34 11.46
CA VAL A 160 5.00 10.52 12.10
C VAL A 160 5.98 11.31 11.24
N ILE A 161 5.68 11.48 9.95
CA ILE A 161 6.53 12.23 9.01
C ILE A 161 5.86 13.58 8.70
N PRO A 162 6.54 14.70 8.98
CA PRO A 162 6.01 16.02 8.64
C PRO A 162 5.92 16.22 7.12
N PRO A 163 4.93 17.02 6.65
CA PRO A 163 4.69 17.22 5.20
C PRO A 163 5.91 17.65 4.40
N VAL A 164 6.84 18.41 5.00
CA VAL A 164 8.07 18.90 4.34
C VAL A 164 9.02 17.79 3.92
N GLU A 165 8.94 16.62 4.55
CA GLU A 165 9.80 15.48 4.25
C GLU A 165 9.22 14.58 3.15
N PHE A 166 7.99 14.83 2.68
CA PHE A 166 7.43 14.14 1.53
C PHE A 166 7.99 14.71 0.22
N THR A 167 8.14 13.85 -0.78
CA THR A 167 8.67 14.19 -2.09
C THR A 167 7.52 14.54 -3.06
N ASN A 168 7.38 13.83 -4.14
CA ASN A 168 6.37 14.09 -5.18
C ASN A 168 5.12 13.20 -5.06
N SER A 169 4.96 12.51 -3.96
CA SER A 169 3.87 11.54 -3.74
C SER A 169 3.33 11.64 -2.32
N ALA A 170 2.11 11.18 -2.12
CA ALA A 170 1.49 11.12 -0.80
C ALA A 170 2.08 10.04 0.14
N ILE A 171 2.95 9.18 -0.37
CA ILE A 171 3.55 8.06 0.37
C ILE A 171 5.07 7.96 0.20
N HIS A 172 5.67 8.83 -0.62
CA HIS A 172 7.12 8.84 -0.79
C HIS A 172 7.74 9.99 0.00
N TYR A 173 8.68 9.68 0.85
CA TYR A 173 9.38 10.64 1.68
C TYR A 173 10.89 10.54 1.43
N ASN A 174 11.59 11.61 1.78
CA ASN A 174 13.03 11.73 1.64
C ASN A 174 13.77 10.94 2.73
N ARG A 175 15.09 11.10 2.77
CA ARG A 175 15.97 10.40 3.73
C ARG A 175 15.65 10.76 5.19
N ASP A 176 15.28 12.00 5.46
CA ASP A 176 14.98 12.46 6.83
C ASP A 176 13.63 11.91 7.28
N GLY A 177 12.63 11.86 6.41
CA GLY A 177 11.38 11.16 6.65
C GLY A 177 11.58 9.67 6.93
N ALA A 178 12.42 8.98 6.15
CA ALA A 178 12.76 7.57 6.40
C ALA A 178 13.44 7.36 7.76
N ARG A 179 14.28 8.31 8.18
CA ARG A 179 14.90 8.29 9.51
C ARG A 179 13.87 8.44 10.62
N LEU A 180 12.91 9.34 10.48
CA LEU A 180 11.82 9.52 11.47
C LEU A 180 11.01 8.24 11.63
N LEU A 181 10.58 7.62 10.53
CA LEU A 181 9.89 6.33 10.58
C LEU A 181 10.75 5.25 11.25
N THR A 182 12.05 5.22 10.97
CA THR A 182 12.96 4.24 11.60
C THR A 182 13.01 4.42 13.11
N LEU A 183 13.00 5.65 13.61
CA LEU A 183 13.01 5.94 15.04
C LEU A 183 11.73 5.48 15.74
N GLU A 184 10.59 5.54 15.06
CA GLU A 184 9.32 5.00 15.57
C GLU A 184 9.28 3.46 15.54
N LEU A 185 9.81 2.85 14.49
CA LEU A 185 9.83 1.39 14.33
C LEU A 185 10.77 0.70 15.30
N LEU A 186 11.92 1.29 15.58
CA LEU A 186 13.00 0.64 16.31
C LEU A 186 12.59 0.13 17.71
N PRO A 187 11.93 0.90 18.58
CA PRO A 187 11.52 0.41 19.90
C PRO A 187 10.49 -0.73 19.82
N VAL A 188 9.58 -0.68 18.84
CA VAL A 188 8.58 -1.74 18.62
C VAL A 188 9.27 -3.03 18.19
N LEU A 189 10.19 -2.96 17.24
CA LEU A 189 10.97 -4.10 16.78
C LEU A 189 11.83 -4.69 17.89
N GLN A 190 12.50 -3.86 18.70
CA GLN A 190 13.26 -4.32 19.87
C GLN A 190 12.36 -5.05 20.88
N SER A 191 11.17 -4.53 21.15
CA SER A 191 10.20 -5.19 22.03
C SER A 191 9.75 -6.55 21.48
N LEU A 192 9.60 -6.67 20.15
CA LEU A 192 9.25 -7.93 19.50
C LEU A 192 10.38 -8.96 19.55
N ILE A 193 11.63 -8.53 19.42
CA ILE A 193 12.79 -9.44 19.45
C ILE A 193 13.03 -9.98 20.86
N ASN A 194 12.76 -9.18 21.89
CA ASN A 194 13.04 -9.52 23.29
C ASN A 194 11.92 -10.32 23.98
N ARG A 195 10.81 -10.56 23.32
CA ARG A 195 9.72 -11.46 23.77
C ARG A 195 9.99 -12.90 23.31
#